data_0790f926dadf1a73ea0b561b080c0371
#
_entry.id   0790f926dadf1a73ea0b561b080c0371
#
_cell.length_a   1.000
_cell.length_b   1.000
_cell.length_c   1.000
_cell.angle_alpha   90.00
_cell.angle_beta   90.00
_cell.angle_gamma   90.00
#
_symmetry.space_group_name_H-M   'P 1'
#
loop_
_entity.id
_entity.type
_entity.pdbx_description
1 polymer ?
#
loop_
_entity_poly.entity_id
_entity_poly.type
_entity_poly.pdbx_seq_one_letter_code
_entity_poly.pdbx_strand_id
1 'polypeptide(L)'
;MPSFDPAWLDSMYNNRALVPDHEMHFARWKDASADAREALDARLDIAYGNGPNETLDIFVPRHRVPSTGAPIVVFIHGGYWRSLDKADHSFIASPYVDQGCCVVVPNYALCPAVTIPQICRQLV
;
A
#
# COMPACT_ATOMS: atom_id res chain seq x y z
N MET A 1 32.32 9.57 6.29
CA MET A 1 31.15 9.88 5.45
C MET A 1 30.73 11.33 5.73
N PRO A 2 30.35 12.12 4.72
CA PRO A 2 29.83 13.45 5.00
C PRO A 2 28.55 13.31 5.85
N SER A 3 28.50 13.98 6.99
CA SER A 3 27.30 14.10 7.80
C SER A 3 26.46 15.23 7.21
N PHE A 4 25.27 14.92 6.74
CA PHE A 4 24.31 15.95 6.32
C PHE A 4 23.65 16.57 7.55
N ASP A 5 23.40 17.89 7.50
CA ASP A 5 22.65 18.59 8.53
C ASP A 5 21.22 18.03 8.61
N PRO A 6 20.74 17.59 9.80
CA PRO A 6 19.37 17.07 9.96
C PRO A 6 18.28 18.05 9.54
N ALA A 7 18.45 19.36 9.76
CA ALA A 7 17.49 20.37 9.36
C ALA A 7 17.43 20.50 7.83
N TRP A 8 18.58 20.39 7.15
CA TRP A 8 18.63 20.36 5.70
C TRP A 8 17.93 19.10 5.14
N LEU A 9 18.20 17.92 5.75
CA LEU A 9 17.53 16.68 5.36
C LEU A 9 16.02 16.77 5.51
N ASP A 10 15.53 17.30 6.62
CA ASP A 10 14.08 17.48 6.82
C ASP A 10 13.50 18.40 5.75
N SER A 11 14.14 19.54 5.45
CA SER A 11 13.67 20.47 4.44
C SER A 11 13.61 19.87 3.04
N MET A 12 14.48 18.91 2.72
CA MET A 12 14.57 18.30 1.39
C MET A 12 13.68 17.06 1.23
N TYR A 13 13.39 16.35 2.31
CA TYR A 13 12.71 15.04 2.26
C TYR A 13 11.38 14.99 3.01
N ASN A 14 10.96 16.05 3.68
CA ASN A 14 9.66 16.13 4.32
C ASN A 14 8.57 16.45 3.28
N ASN A 15 8.12 15.41 2.57
CA ASN A 15 7.16 15.55 1.48
C ASN A 15 5.85 16.23 1.92
N ARG A 16 5.42 16.05 3.17
CA ARG A 16 4.21 16.70 3.68
C ARG A 16 4.37 18.21 3.81
N ALA A 17 5.56 18.68 4.16
CA ALA A 17 5.87 20.09 4.19
C ALA A 17 6.05 20.68 2.77
N LEU A 18 6.56 19.88 1.84
CA LEU A 18 6.81 20.29 0.45
C LEU A 18 5.54 20.30 -0.42
N VAL A 19 4.49 19.57 -0.02
CA VAL A 19 3.21 19.48 -0.73
C VAL A 19 2.09 19.98 0.20
N PRO A 20 1.77 21.28 0.21
CA PRO A 20 0.81 21.87 1.16
C PRO A 20 -0.59 21.26 1.10
N ASP A 21 -1.00 20.75 -0.07
CA ASP A 21 -2.29 20.11 -0.31
C ASP A 21 -2.27 18.56 -0.18
N HIS A 22 -1.25 18.02 0.46
CA HIS A 22 -1.09 16.55 0.62
C HIS A 22 -2.30 15.89 1.29
N GLU A 23 -2.98 16.57 2.21
CA GLU A 23 -4.19 16.05 2.87
C GLU A 23 -5.35 15.83 1.89
N MET A 24 -5.49 16.71 0.90
CA MET A 24 -6.48 16.56 -0.17
C MET A 24 -6.19 15.33 -1.04
N HIS A 25 -4.93 15.09 -1.35
CA HIS A 25 -4.53 13.89 -2.10
C HIS A 25 -4.82 12.61 -1.30
N PHE A 26 -4.53 12.60 -0.01
CA PHE A 26 -4.82 11.45 0.86
C PHE A 26 -6.33 11.20 0.99
N ALA A 27 -7.14 12.24 1.11
CA ALA A 27 -8.59 12.11 1.10
C ALA A 27 -9.10 11.48 -0.21
N ARG A 28 -8.62 11.95 -1.36
CA ARG A 28 -8.96 11.35 -2.67
C ARG A 28 -8.56 9.88 -2.78
N TRP A 29 -7.38 9.50 -2.29
CA TRP A 29 -6.95 8.10 -2.31
C TRP A 29 -7.86 7.24 -1.44
N LYS A 30 -8.23 7.73 -0.27
CA LYS A 30 -9.13 7.04 0.66
C LYS A 30 -10.50 6.83 0.03
N ASP A 31 -11.09 7.86 -0.57
CA ASP A 31 -12.40 7.79 -1.23
C ASP A 31 -12.36 6.83 -2.42
N ALA A 32 -11.40 7.00 -3.32
CA ALA A 32 -11.21 6.10 -4.46
C ALA A 32 -10.92 4.65 -4.05
N SER A 33 -10.26 4.45 -2.92
CA SER A 33 -10.01 3.11 -2.36
C SER A 33 -11.27 2.49 -1.79
N ALA A 34 -12.15 3.28 -1.17
CA ALA A 34 -13.44 2.80 -0.71
C ALA A 34 -14.30 2.35 -1.90
N ASP A 35 -14.37 3.17 -2.95
CA ASP A 35 -15.07 2.84 -4.19
C ASP A 35 -14.53 1.56 -4.84
N ALA A 36 -13.21 1.40 -4.90
CA ALA A 36 -12.58 0.21 -5.46
C ALA A 36 -12.92 -1.07 -4.67
N ARG A 37 -12.93 -1.00 -3.34
CA ARG A 37 -13.31 -2.15 -2.48
C ARG A 37 -14.77 -2.55 -2.65
N GLU A 38 -15.65 -1.59 -2.94
CA GLU A 38 -17.07 -1.85 -3.20
C GLU A 38 -17.31 -2.40 -4.61
N ALA A 39 -16.61 -1.86 -5.61
CA ALA A 39 -16.83 -2.20 -7.01
C ALA A 39 -16.16 -3.50 -7.47
N LEU A 40 -14.99 -3.82 -6.91
CA LEU A 40 -14.19 -4.98 -7.33
C LEU A 40 -14.54 -6.25 -6.55
N ASP A 41 -14.16 -7.40 -7.10
CA ASP A 41 -14.17 -8.68 -6.36
C ASP A 41 -12.99 -8.70 -5.38
N ALA A 42 -13.25 -8.26 -4.16
CA ALA A 42 -12.25 -8.07 -3.14
C ALA A 42 -12.40 -9.08 -1.99
N ARG A 43 -11.27 -9.60 -1.55
CA ARG A 43 -11.13 -10.36 -0.31
C ARG A 43 -10.25 -9.55 0.62
N LEU A 44 -10.83 -9.04 1.69
CA LEU A 44 -10.19 -8.08 2.58
C LEU A 44 -9.69 -8.75 3.86
N ASP A 45 -8.67 -8.15 4.46
CA ASP A 45 -8.16 -8.49 5.79
C ASP A 45 -7.73 -9.96 5.96
N ILE A 46 -7.19 -10.56 4.91
CA ILE A 46 -6.66 -11.92 4.97
C ILE A 46 -5.36 -11.89 5.77
N ALA A 47 -5.33 -12.61 6.90
CA ALA A 47 -4.12 -12.72 7.70
C ALA A 47 -3.03 -13.50 6.95
N TYR A 48 -1.82 -12.95 6.92
CA TYR A 48 -0.62 -13.64 6.42
C TYR A 48 0.43 -13.88 7.51
N GLY A 49 0.22 -13.32 8.70
CA GLY A 49 1.04 -13.47 9.89
C GLY A 49 0.23 -13.36 11.17
N ASN A 50 0.91 -13.27 12.31
CA ASN A 50 0.27 -13.26 13.63
C ASN A 50 0.07 -11.84 14.22
N GLY A 51 0.68 -10.83 13.62
CA GLY A 51 0.57 -9.45 14.06
C GLY A 51 -0.72 -8.79 13.56
N PRO A 52 -1.21 -7.75 14.27
CA PRO A 52 -2.48 -7.09 13.93
C PRO A 52 -2.46 -6.41 12.55
N ASN A 53 -1.28 -6.04 12.04
CA ASN A 53 -1.10 -5.41 10.74
C ASN A 53 -0.57 -6.39 9.67
N GLU A 54 -0.43 -7.67 10.02
CA GLU A 54 -0.04 -8.72 9.07
C GLU A 54 -1.27 -9.27 8.35
N THR A 55 -1.97 -8.39 7.66
CA THR A 55 -3.13 -8.67 6.81
C THR A 55 -2.91 -8.13 5.40
N LEU A 56 -3.57 -8.72 4.44
CA LEU A 56 -3.54 -8.26 3.05
C LEU A 56 -4.94 -8.27 2.43
N ASP A 57 -5.11 -7.45 1.39
CA ASP A 57 -6.29 -7.46 0.55
C ASP A 57 -5.95 -8.06 -0.81
N ILE A 58 -6.87 -8.86 -1.36
CA ILE A 58 -6.74 -9.46 -2.69
C ILE A 58 -7.91 -8.97 -3.55
N PHE A 59 -7.59 -8.48 -4.75
CA PHE A 59 -8.55 -8.09 -5.77
C PHE A 59 -8.44 -9.03 -6.96
N VAL A 60 -9.53 -9.73 -7.27
CA VAL A 60 -9.54 -10.82 -8.23
C VAL A 60 -10.12 -10.35 -9.57
N PRO A 61 -9.44 -10.62 -10.71
CA PRO A 61 -9.97 -10.27 -12.02
C PRO A 61 -11.16 -11.18 -12.37
N ARG A 62 -12.22 -10.58 -12.91
CA ARG A 62 -13.39 -11.31 -13.42
C ARG A 62 -13.29 -11.65 -14.91
N HIS A 63 -12.41 -10.95 -15.63
CA HIS A 63 -12.28 -11.03 -17.08
C HIS A 63 -10.80 -11.03 -17.49
N ARG A 64 -10.54 -11.38 -18.76
CA ARG A 64 -9.22 -11.34 -19.39
C ARG A 64 -8.14 -12.20 -18.70
N VAL A 65 -8.55 -13.18 -17.89
CA VAL A 65 -7.60 -14.08 -17.23
C VAL A 65 -7.01 -15.04 -18.28
N PRO A 66 -5.68 -15.09 -18.45
CA PRO A 66 -5.02 -16.06 -19.31
C PRO A 66 -5.30 -17.51 -18.87
N SER A 67 -5.26 -18.46 -19.81
CA SER A 67 -5.43 -19.88 -19.50
C SER A 67 -4.35 -20.43 -18.54
N THR A 68 -3.21 -19.74 -18.44
CA THR A 68 -2.11 -20.05 -17.53
C THR A 68 -2.34 -19.50 -16.10
N GLY A 69 -3.44 -18.79 -15.88
CA GLY A 69 -3.76 -18.13 -14.61
C GLY A 69 -3.53 -16.61 -14.66
N ALA A 70 -4.09 -15.90 -13.69
CA ALA A 70 -3.94 -14.46 -13.57
C ALA A 70 -2.52 -14.10 -13.13
N PRO A 71 -1.83 -13.17 -13.81
CA PRO A 71 -0.61 -12.56 -13.29
C PRO A 71 -0.89 -11.89 -11.94
N ILE A 72 0.07 -11.91 -11.04
CA ILE A 72 -0.05 -11.30 -9.71
C ILE A 72 0.75 -10.01 -9.65
N VAL A 73 0.10 -8.94 -9.22
CA VAL A 73 0.72 -7.66 -8.90
C VAL A 73 0.65 -7.49 -7.39
N VAL A 74 1.78 -7.30 -6.74
CA VAL A 74 1.86 -6.99 -5.30
C VAL A 74 2.21 -5.52 -5.15
N PHE A 75 1.34 -4.76 -4.47
CA PHE A 75 1.58 -3.35 -4.19
C PHE A 75 1.82 -3.13 -2.69
N ILE A 76 3.03 -2.76 -2.33
CA ILE A 76 3.44 -2.42 -0.96
C ILE A 76 3.37 -0.91 -0.83
N HIS A 77 2.50 -0.42 0.07
CA HIS A 77 2.28 1.01 0.23
C HIS A 77 3.48 1.74 0.84
N GLY A 78 3.61 3.03 0.49
CA GLY A 78 4.61 3.93 1.05
C GLY A 78 4.20 4.49 2.41
N GLY A 79 4.84 5.61 2.81
CA GLY A 79 4.57 6.30 4.07
C GLY A 79 5.77 6.33 5.01
N TYR A 80 6.98 6.20 4.48
CA TYR A 80 8.24 6.19 5.24
C TYR A 80 8.24 5.17 6.39
N TRP A 81 7.58 4.02 6.21
CA TRP A 81 7.42 2.96 7.22
C TRP A 81 6.76 3.43 8.53
N ARG A 82 6.12 4.58 8.54
CA ARG A 82 5.57 5.25 9.73
C ARG A 82 4.10 5.63 9.63
N SER A 83 3.51 5.53 8.47
CA SER A 83 2.16 6.01 8.20
C SER A 83 1.52 5.33 7.00
N LEU A 84 0.24 5.58 6.80
CA LEU A 84 -0.64 5.03 5.79
C LEU A 84 -0.99 3.56 6.06
N ASP A 85 -1.91 3.04 5.25
CA ASP A 85 -2.49 1.72 5.40
C ASP A 85 -2.83 1.15 4.02
N LYS A 86 -2.89 -0.18 3.90
CA LYS A 86 -3.33 -0.83 2.67
C LYS A 86 -4.69 -0.32 2.18
N ALA A 87 -5.58 0.01 3.12
CA ALA A 87 -6.91 0.51 2.82
C ALA A 87 -6.92 1.88 2.11
N ASP A 88 -5.85 2.67 2.24
CA ASP A 88 -5.68 3.95 1.53
C ASP A 88 -5.28 3.75 0.07
N HIS A 89 -4.93 2.52 -0.36
CA HIS A 89 -4.31 2.23 -1.66
C HIS A 89 -5.07 1.20 -2.50
N SER A 90 -6.28 0.79 -2.09
CA SER A 90 -7.10 -0.17 -2.86
C SER A 90 -7.44 0.33 -4.27
N PHE A 91 -7.48 1.65 -4.49
CA PHE A 91 -7.75 2.27 -5.80
C PHE A 91 -6.75 1.83 -6.88
N ILE A 92 -5.55 1.45 -6.50
CA ILE A 92 -4.51 0.97 -7.40
C ILE A 92 -4.91 -0.34 -8.12
N ALA A 93 -5.80 -1.12 -7.52
CA ALA A 93 -6.18 -2.43 -8.05
C ALA A 93 -6.96 -2.33 -9.37
N SER A 94 -7.81 -1.31 -9.53
CA SER A 94 -8.74 -1.22 -10.66
C SER A 94 -8.09 -1.39 -12.04
N PRO A 95 -7.06 -0.63 -12.44
CA PRO A 95 -6.49 -0.74 -13.78
C PRO A 95 -5.82 -2.10 -14.04
N TYR A 96 -5.28 -2.76 -13.03
CA TYR A 96 -4.65 -4.07 -13.18
C TYR A 96 -5.67 -5.20 -13.25
N VAL A 97 -6.71 -5.14 -12.42
CA VAL A 97 -7.83 -6.09 -12.43
C VAL A 97 -8.54 -6.07 -13.79
N ASP A 98 -8.74 -4.89 -14.36
CA ASP A 98 -9.33 -4.71 -15.70
C ASP A 98 -8.46 -5.33 -16.83
N GLN A 99 -7.17 -5.50 -16.59
CA GLN A 99 -6.25 -6.19 -17.51
C GLN A 99 -6.08 -7.69 -17.19
N GLY A 100 -6.86 -8.24 -16.26
CA GLY A 100 -6.81 -9.66 -15.93
C GLY A 100 -5.75 -10.03 -14.89
N CYS A 101 -5.18 -9.07 -14.17
CA CYS A 101 -4.24 -9.32 -13.08
C CYS A 101 -4.96 -9.47 -11.74
N CYS A 102 -4.46 -10.37 -10.90
CA CYS A 102 -4.79 -10.41 -9.48
C CYS A 102 -3.91 -9.40 -8.75
N VAL A 103 -4.50 -8.55 -7.90
CA VAL A 103 -3.75 -7.55 -7.15
C VAL A 103 -3.76 -7.89 -5.67
N VAL A 104 -2.60 -7.85 -5.04
CA VAL A 104 -2.41 -8.11 -3.60
C VAL A 104 -1.83 -6.85 -2.96
N VAL A 105 -2.50 -6.36 -1.93
CA VAL A 105 -2.10 -5.17 -1.19
C VAL A 105 -1.85 -5.55 0.27
N PRO A 106 -0.61 -5.88 0.65
CA PRO A 106 -0.28 -6.19 2.04
C PRO A 106 -0.20 -4.93 2.89
N ASN A 107 -0.66 -5.05 4.14
CA ASN A 107 -0.31 -4.14 5.20
C ASN A 107 0.96 -4.64 5.90
N TYR A 108 1.53 -3.83 6.77
CA TYR A 108 2.68 -4.20 7.60
C TYR A 108 2.73 -3.33 8.85
N ALA A 109 3.44 -3.78 9.88
CA ALA A 109 3.62 -3.01 11.10
C ALA A 109 4.48 -1.76 10.84
N LEU A 110 4.20 -0.67 11.55
CA LEU A 110 4.84 0.61 11.33
C LEU A 110 5.87 0.94 12.42
N CYS A 111 6.91 1.69 12.05
CA CYS A 111 7.84 2.28 13.00
C CYS A 111 7.11 3.38 13.83
N PRO A 112 7.45 3.55 15.11
CA PRO A 112 8.55 2.94 15.87
C PRO A 112 8.18 1.64 16.59
N ALA A 113 6.96 1.10 16.42
CA ALA A 113 6.56 -0.15 17.06
C ALA A 113 7.42 -1.34 16.61
N VAL A 114 7.89 -1.30 15.37
CA VAL A 114 8.84 -2.24 14.80
C VAL A 114 10.00 -1.51 14.12
N THR A 115 11.05 -2.24 13.78
CA THR A 115 12.17 -1.73 12.97
C THR A 115 11.97 -2.06 11.49
N ILE A 116 12.63 -1.33 10.59
CA ILE A 116 12.58 -1.61 9.14
C ILE A 116 12.98 -3.05 8.81
N PRO A 117 14.05 -3.64 9.39
CA PRO A 117 14.35 -5.07 9.18
C PRO A 117 13.23 -6.02 9.62
N GLN A 118 12.42 -5.65 10.63
CA GLN A 118 11.26 -6.46 11.02
C GLN A 118 10.15 -6.35 9.97
N ILE A 119 9.89 -5.16 9.43
CA ILE A 119 8.94 -4.96 8.33
C ILE A 119 9.33 -5.81 7.11
N CYS A 120 10.61 -5.78 6.73
CA CYS A 120 11.10 -6.61 5.63
C CYS A 120 10.83 -8.11 5.86
N ARG A 121 10.99 -8.59 7.10
CA ARG A 121 10.71 -9.99 7.43
C ARG A 121 9.22 -10.35 7.43
N GLN A 122 8.33 -9.37 7.63
CA GLN A 122 6.89 -9.59 7.52
C GLN A 122 6.45 -9.79 6.06
N LEU A 123 7.16 -9.17 5.12
CA LEU A 123 6.78 -9.14 3.70
C LEU A 123 7.48 -10.22 2.85
N VAL A 124 8.30 -11.07 3.46
CA VAL A 124 9.03 -12.18 2.82
C VAL A 124 8.56 -13.50 3.39
#